data_2c6bb0256491002956df828f4fcf5513
#
_entry.id   2c6bb0256491002956df828f4fcf5513
#
_cell.length_a   1.000
_cell.length_b   1.000
_cell.length_c   1.000
_cell.angle_alpha   90.00
_cell.angle_beta   90.00
_cell.angle_gamma   90.00
#
_symmetry.space_group_name_H-M   'P 1'
#
loop_
_entity.id
_entity.type
_entity.pdbx_description
1 polymer ?
#
loop_
_entity_poly.entity_id
_entity_poly.type
_entity_poly.pdbx_seq_one_letter_code
_entity_poly.pdbx_strand_id
1 'polypeptide(L)'
;MSDLKISKIDVFQVTLPYSGGVYHLSRGREYPSFDATIVRVTTNTGLEGWGESTPFGSTYVAAHALGVRAGIAEIAPKLIGMDPRQVDRINDAMDEALVGHLHAKTPIDVACWDIFGKSVGLPVCELLGGSTDVGLPLISSIGVLAPEEMRTKVDEFRKKGYLGHSVKISGDDPATDAARIAASLADRQAGEFFLVDANGGLTVEVALRMIRLLPDGLDFVLEAPCATMRESLALRRRTNIPIIIDELGTDETSVIQLIADDAAEGINFKVSKNGGLTRGRRQRDICVAAGYSMSIQDTTGSDISFAAIVHLAQTVPERNLRCILGSTEMVTVKTADGDFEAHDGRVRAPTAPGLGITPRLEVLGQPVASYA
;
A
#
# COMPACT_ATOMS: atom_id res chain seq x y z
N MET A 1 10.11 24.73 22.54
CA MET A 1 9.06 23.94 21.83
C MET A 1 7.93 23.70 22.82
N SER A 2 6.65 23.86 22.44
CA SER A 2 5.51 23.59 23.30
C SER A 2 5.54 22.13 23.80
N ASP A 3 5.11 21.90 25.06
CA ASP A 3 4.95 20.57 25.65
C ASP A 3 3.73 19.89 24.99
N LEU A 4 3.95 19.28 23.81
CA LEU A 4 2.92 18.64 23.01
C LEU A 4 2.81 17.17 23.42
N LYS A 5 1.60 16.74 23.85
CA LYS A 5 1.35 15.40 24.36
C LYS A 5 0.07 14.82 23.77
N ILE A 6 0.07 13.53 23.48
CA ILE A 6 -1.14 12.79 23.14
C ILE A 6 -2.08 12.83 24.34
N SER A 7 -3.27 13.38 24.15
CA SER A 7 -4.32 13.43 25.18
C SER A 7 -5.46 12.45 24.91
N LYS A 8 -5.65 12.06 23.64
CA LYS A 8 -6.74 11.17 23.24
C LYS A 8 -6.43 10.44 21.95
N ILE A 9 -6.88 9.20 21.84
CA ILE A 9 -6.88 8.40 20.61
C ILE A 9 -8.29 7.89 20.37
N ASP A 10 -8.91 8.32 19.28
CA ASP A 10 -10.24 7.87 18.82
C ASP A 10 -10.08 6.92 17.65
N VAL A 11 -10.88 5.86 17.64
CA VAL A 11 -10.88 4.83 16.59
C VAL A 11 -12.23 4.83 15.90
N PHE A 12 -12.24 4.95 14.58
CA PHE A 12 -13.42 4.92 13.73
C PHE A 12 -13.41 3.67 12.85
N GLN A 13 -14.60 3.23 12.46
CA GLN A 13 -14.80 2.16 11.51
C GLN A 13 -15.60 2.68 10.32
N VAL A 14 -15.10 2.45 9.11
CA VAL A 14 -15.79 2.83 7.88
C VAL A 14 -15.80 1.64 6.92
N THR A 15 -16.99 1.28 6.41
CA THR A 15 -17.09 0.30 5.33
C THR A 15 -16.83 0.99 4.00
N LEU A 16 -15.90 0.48 3.22
CA LEU A 16 -15.50 0.98 1.91
C LEU A 16 -15.97 0.00 0.83
N PRO A 17 -17.14 0.19 0.19
CA PRO A 17 -17.58 -0.66 -0.92
C PRO A 17 -16.62 -0.55 -2.11
N TYR A 18 -16.33 -1.68 -2.75
CA TYR A 18 -15.52 -1.69 -3.96
C TYR A 18 -16.28 -1.04 -5.14
N SER A 19 -15.60 -0.16 -5.86
CA SER A 19 -16.19 0.61 -6.96
C SER A 19 -16.63 -0.25 -8.15
N GLY A 20 -16.02 -1.42 -8.35
CA GLY A 20 -16.33 -2.39 -9.39
C GLY A 20 -17.32 -3.49 -8.97
N GLY A 21 -18.01 -3.34 -7.83
CA GLY A 21 -18.95 -4.34 -7.29
C GLY A 21 -18.25 -5.43 -6.46
N VAL A 22 -17.57 -6.37 -7.07
CA VAL A 22 -16.78 -7.41 -6.38
C VAL A 22 -15.36 -7.45 -6.95
N TYR A 23 -14.38 -7.40 -6.07
CA TYR A 23 -12.97 -7.55 -6.44
C TYR A 23 -12.52 -9.00 -6.33
N HIS A 24 -12.03 -9.56 -7.44
CA HIS A 24 -11.60 -10.95 -7.51
C HIS A 24 -10.07 -11.06 -7.46
N LEU A 25 -9.56 -11.87 -6.54
CA LEU A 25 -8.15 -12.23 -6.43
C LEU A 25 -7.92 -13.70 -6.79
N SER A 26 -6.65 -14.08 -6.87
CA SER A 26 -6.23 -15.47 -7.07
C SER A 26 -6.89 -16.43 -6.07
N ARG A 27 -7.03 -17.70 -6.43
CA ARG A 27 -7.64 -18.76 -5.62
C ARG A 27 -9.10 -18.48 -5.23
N GLY A 28 -9.87 -17.80 -6.10
CA GLY A 28 -11.30 -17.55 -5.92
C GLY A 28 -11.66 -16.65 -4.74
N ARG A 29 -10.74 -15.82 -4.25
CA ARG A 29 -11.02 -14.85 -3.18
C ARG A 29 -11.81 -13.66 -3.73
N GLU A 30 -12.85 -13.25 -3.01
CA GLU A 30 -13.79 -12.20 -3.43
C GLU A 30 -14.01 -11.17 -2.33
N TYR A 31 -14.04 -9.90 -2.69
CA TYR A 31 -14.20 -8.79 -1.76
C TYR A 31 -15.17 -7.73 -2.32
N PRO A 32 -16.40 -7.66 -1.80
CA PRO A 32 -17.38 -6.62 -2.20
C PRO A 32 -17.13 -5.28 -1.49
N SER A 33 -16.44 -5.30 -0.35
CA SER A 33 -16.11 -4.12 0.45
C SER A 33 -14.93 -4.39 1.37
N PHE A 34 -14.38 -3.31 1.93
CA PHE A 34 -13.26 -3.35 2.86
C PHE A 34 -13.65 -2.67 4.16
N ASP A 35 -13.17 -3.18 5.30
CA ASP A 35 -13.43 -2.63 6.63
C ASP A 35 -12.22 -1.79 7.08
N ALA A 36 -12.33 -0.47 6.92
CA ALA A 36 -11.29 0.48 7.28
C ALA A 36 -11.33 0.80 8.78
N THR A 37 -10.14 0.85 9.39
CA THR A 37 -9.91 1.38 10.72
C THR A 37 -9.17 2.71 10.60
N ILE A 38 -9.82 3.80 11.01
CA ILE A 38 -9.27 5.15 10.98
C ILE A 38 -9.00 5.59 12.42
N VAL A 39 -7.85 6.21 12.65
CA VAL A 39 -7.45 6.73 13.97
C VAL A 39 -7.31 8.23 13.90
N ARG A 40 -7.86 8.90 14.92
CA ARG A 40 -7.56 10.28 15.24
C ARG A 40 -6.74 10.33 16.53
N VAL A 41 -5.57 10.92 16.47
CA VAL A 41 -4.77 11.29 17.64
C VAL A 41 -5.00 12.77 17.94
N THR A 42 -5.42 13.09 19.14
CA THR A 42 -5.62 14.48 19.61
C THR A 42 -4.58 14.80 20.68
N THR A 43 -4.00 15.98 20.61
CA THR A 43 -3.02 16.45 21.57
C THR A 43 -3.63 17.32 22.65
N ASN A 44 -2.89 17.56 23.76
CA ASN A 44 -3.28 18.49 24.84
C ASN A 44 -3.48 19.94 24.37
N THR A 45 -3.04 20.30 23.17
CA THR A 45 -3.25 21.63 22.55
C THR A 45 -4.43 21.64 21.58
N GLY A 46 -5.12 20.52 21.38
CA GLY A 46 -6.20 20.37 20.41
C GLY A 46 -5.74 20.12 18.98
N LEU A 47 -4.44 19.96 18.72
CA LEU A 47 -3.96 19.60 17.41
C LEU A 47 -4.30 18.13 17.13
N GLU A 48 -4.85 17.84 15.97
CA GLU A 48 -5.29 16.51 15.57
C GLU A 48 -4.46 15.96 14.40
N GLY A 49 -4.18 14.67 14.45
CA GLY A 49 -3.60 13.90 13.32
C GLY A 49 -4.42 12.67 13.02
N TRP A 50 -4.36 12.22 11.78
CA TRP A 50 -5.18 11.16 11.23
C TRP A 50 -4.35 10.09 10.54
N GLY A 51 -4.81 8.85 10.64
CA GLY A 51 -4.19 7.72 9.95
C GLY A 51 -5.19 6.60 9.74
N GLU A 52 -4.91 5.74 8.78
CA GLU A 52 -5.80 4.66 8.37
C GLU A 52 -5.02 3.35 8.21
N SER A 53 -5.67 2.24 8.48
CA SER A 53 -5.25 0.91 8.07
C SER A 53 -6.47 0.10 7.64
N THR A 54 -6.41 -0.42 6.43
CA THR A 54 -7.51 -1.18 5.83
C THR A 54 -6.97 -2.51 5.30
N PRO A 55 -6.95 -3.60 6.11
CA PRO A 55 -6.66 -4.94 5.60
C PRO A 55 -7.66 -5.28 4.48
N PHE A 56 -7.17 -5.89 3.43
CA PHE A 56 -8.02 -6.25 2.28
C PHE A 56 -9.10 -7.29 2.64
N GLY A 57 -8.85 -8.03 3.71
CA GLY A 57 -9.70 -9.08 4.26
C GLY A 57 -8.86 -10.08 5.04
N SER A 58 -9.50 -11.02 5.73
CA SER A 58 -8.82 -11.98 6.60
C SER A 58 -8.04 -13.08 5.86
N THR A 59 -8.11 -13.14 4.53
CA THR A 59 -7.52 -14.19 3.70
C THR A 59 -6.43 -13.71 2.75
N TYR A 60 -6.00 -12.45 2.90
CA TYR A 60 -4.99 -11.85 2.03
C TYR A 60 -3.64 -11.66 2.74
N VAL A 61 -3.60 -10.91 3.81
CA VAL A 61 -2.42 -10.69 4.66
C VAL A 61 -2.69 -11.19 6.08
N ALA A 62 -1.64 -11.29 6.91
CA ALA A 62 -1.76 -11.74 8.31
C ALA A 62 -2.38 -10.64 9.20
N ALA A 63 -3.50 -10.08 8.78
CA ALA A 63 -4.26 -9.06 9.49
C ALA A 63 -5.74 -9.11 9.09
N HIS A 64 -6.61 -8.65 9.99
CA HIS A 64 -8.02 -8.41 9.71
C HIS A 64 -8.53 -7.24 10.56
N ALA A 65 -9.60 -6.57 10.13
CA ALA A 65 -10.04 -5.30 10.70
C ALA A 65 -10.35 -5.36 12.21
N LEU A 66 -11.01 -6.42 12.69
CA LEU A 66 -11.23 -6.59 14.14
C LEU A 66 -9.93 -6.74 14.92
N GLY A 67 -8.94 -7.47 14.37
CA GLY A 67 -7.61 -7.62 14.96
C GLY A 67 -6.82 -6.32 14.98
N VAL A 68 -7.01 -5.45 13.97
CA VAL A 68 -6.43 -4.10 13.96
C VAL A 68 -6.99 -3.29 15.13
N ARG A 69 -8.30 -3.23 15.30
CA ARG A 69 -8.95 -2.50 16.40
C ARG A 69 -8.61 -3.07 17.77
N ALA A 70 -8.55 -4.40 17.91
CA ALA A 70 -8.12 -5.04 19.15
C ALA A 70 -6.65 -4.72 19.48
N GLY A 71 -5.76 -4.74 18.49
CA GLY A 71 -4.36 -4.33 18.68
C GLY A 71 -4.21 -2.87 19.10
N ILE A 72 -5.02 -1.97 18.54
CA ILE A 72 -5.05 -0.56 18.96
C ILE A 72 -5.46 -0.45 20.44
N ALA A 73 -6.41 -1.27 20.92
CA ALA A 73 -6.82 -1.26 22.32
C ALA A 73 -5.68 -1.60 23.30
N GLU A 74 -4.77 -2.47 22.92
CA GLU A 74 -3.58 -2.79 23.71
C GLU A 74 -2.53 -1.67 23.68
N ILE A 75 -2.39 -0.99 22.55
CA ILE A 75 -1.34 0.00 22.29
C ILE A 75 -1.75 1.38 22.84
N ALA A 76 -2.95 1.86 22.53
CA ALA A 76 -3.33 3.26 22.70
C ALA A 76 -3.17 3.78 24.14
N PRO A 77 -3.52 3.03 25.21
CA PRO A 77 -3.34 3.52 26.59
C PRO A 77 -1.87 3.78 26.97
N LYS A 78 -0.91 3.12 26.29
CA LYS A 78 0.53 3.28 26.55
C LYS A 78 1.13 4.54 25.93
N LEU A 79 0.43 5.14 24.99
CA LEU A 79 0.88 6.32 24.25
C LEU A 79 0.37 7.63 24.82
N ILE A 80 -0.64 7.60 25.69
CA ILE A 80 -1.20 8.81 26.35
C ILE A 80 -0.11 9.50 27.17
N GLY A 81 0.05 10.81 26.95
CA GLY A 81 1.09 11.64 27.58
C GLY A 81 2.44 11.67 26.84
N MET A 82 2.65 10.85 25.80
CA MET A 82 3.85 10.89 24.97
C MET A 82 3.78 12.05 23.96
N ASP A 83 4.94 12.53 23.54
CA ASP A 83 5.05 13.53 22.44
C ASP A 83 4.92 12.82 21.09
N PRO A 84 3.86 13.10 20.30
CA PRO A 84 3.63 12.44 19.01
C PRO A 84 4.71 12.74 17.95
N ARG A 85 5.51 13.81 18.12
CA ARG A 85 6.59 14.17 17.21
C ARG A 85 7.82 13.26 17.36
N GLN A 86 7.92 12.55 18.46
CA GLN A 86 8.99 11.58 18.72
C GLN A 86 8.63 10.23 18.08
N VAL A 87 8.42 10.24 16.76
CA VAL A 87 7.86 9.10 16.01
C VAL A 87 8.59 7.78 16.21
N ASP A 88 9.93 7.80 16.36
CA ASP A 88 10.70 6.58 16.66
C ASP A 88 10.39 6.08 18.08
N ARG A 89 10.23 6.98 19.09
CA ARG A 89 9.85 6.59 20.47
C ARG A 89 8.42 6.08 20.56
N ILE A 90 7.50 6.66 19.77
CA ILE A 90 6.13 6.15 19.63
C ILE A 90 6.17 4.72 19.08
N ASN A 91 6.96 4.45 18.03
CA ASN A 91 7.09 3.11 17.48
C ASN A 91 7.71 2.13 18.48
N ASP A 92 8.76 2.52 19.22
CA ASP A 92 9.34 1.68 20.29
C ASP A 92 8.27 1.32 21.35
N ALA A 93 7.48 2.29 21.82
CA ALA A 93 6.42 2.05 22.80
C ALA A 93 5.30 1.14 22.24
N MET A 94 4.96 1.29 20.96
CA MET A 94 4.01 0.37 20.30
C MET A 94 4.57 -1.05 20.18
N ASP A 95 5.86 -1.20 19.92
CA ASP A 95 6.53 -2.51 19.83
C ASP A 95 6.65 -3.20 21.19
N GLU A 96 6.89 -2.43 22.26
CA GLU A 96 6.87 -2.93 23.64
C GLU A 96 5.46 -3.33 24.11
N ALA A 97 4.43 -2.59 23.68
CA ALA A 97 3.04 -2.88 24.03
C ALA A 97 2.48 -4.12 23.33
N LEU A 98 2.84 -4.32 22.04
CA LEU A 98 2.30 -5.40 21.22
C LEU A 98 3.31 -5.85 20.16
N VAL A 99 3.78 -7.08 20.26
CA VAL A 99 4.70 -7.67 19.28
C VAL A 99 3.99 -7.92 17.94
N GLY A 100 4.61 -7.53 16.82
CA GLY A 100 4.00 -7.68 15.48
C GLY A 100 2.84 -6.72 15.26
N HIS A 101 1.74 -7.20 14.71
CA HIS A 101 0.50 -6.44 14.48
C HIS A 101 0.69 -5.09 13.79
N LEU A 102 1.50 -5.04 12.73
CA LEU A 102 1.90 -3.80 12.04
C LEU A 102 0.71 -2.98 11.54
N HIS A 103 -0.36 -3.64 11.08
CA HIS A 103 -1.60 -2.96 10.69
C HIS A 103 -2.28 -2.19 11.84
N ALA A 104 -2.10 -2.61 13.10
CA ALA A 104 -2.65 -1.88 14.25
C ALA A 104 -1.80 -0.66 14.62
N LYS A 105 -0.50 -0.72 14.37
CA LYS A 105 0.45 0.36 14.64
C LYS A 105 0.40 1.47 13.59
N THR A 106 0.17 1.10 12.34
CA THR A 106 0.19 2.02 11.20
C THR A 106 -0.70 3.25 11.36
N PRO A 107 -1.99 3.16 11.70
CA PRO A 107 -2.84 4.34 11.73
C PRO A 107 -2.42 5.32 12.84
N ILE A 108 -1.83 4.82 13.94
CA ILE A 108 -1.28 5.67 14.99
C ILE A 108 0.02 6.36 14.54
N ASP A 109 0.92 5.61 13.90
CA ASP A 109 2.18 6.14 13.35
C ASP A 109 1.91 7.25 12.33
N VAL A 110 1.02 7.00 11.37
CA VAL A 110 0.64 7.98 10.34
C VAL A 110 0.02 9.23 10.97
N ALA A 111 -0.87 9.08 11.98
CA ALA A 111 -1.46 10.20 12.70
C ALA A 111 -0.41 11.03 13.45
N CYS A 112 0.61 10.40 14.01
CA CYS A 112 1.73 11.09 14.66
C CYS A 112 2.56 11.89 13.65
N TRP A 113 2.82 11.36 12.47
CA TRP A 113 3.48 12.10 11.38
C TRP A 113 2.65 13.29 10.89
N ASP A 114 1.32 13.14 10.81
CA ASP A 114 0.40 14.22 10.46
C ASP A 114 0.47 15.36 11.50
N ILE A 115 0.43 15.04 12.80
CA ILE A 115 0.65 16.01 13.88
C ILE A 115 2.02 16.66 13.77
N PHE A 116 3.07 15.89 13.52
CA PHE A 116 4.43 16.43 13.41
C PHE A 116 4.48 17.48 12.30
N GLY A 117 4.01 17.15 11.10
CA GLY A 117 3.95 18.08 9.98
C GLY A 117 3.15 19.36 10.31
N LYS A 118 1.96 19.21 10.85
CA LYS A 118 1.10 20.34 11.28
C LYS A 118 1.78 21.20 12.34
N SER A 119 2.48 20.59 13.30
CA SER A 119 3.14 21.32 14.40
C SER A 119 4.31 22.19 13.97
N VAL A 120 4.93 21.88 12.83
CA VAL A 120 6.09 22.61 12.28
C VAL A 120 5.77 23.33 10.96
N GLY A 121 4.54 23.21 10.45
CA GLY A 121 4.09 23.88 9.23
C GLY A 121 4.63 23.27 7.93
N LEU A 122 4.97 21.98 7.92
CA LEU A 122 5.54 21.29 6.76
C LEU A 122 4.70 20.07 6.35
N PRO A 123 4.63 19.72 5.05
CA PRO A 123 4.05 18.47 4.61
C PRO A 123 4.91 17.28 5.05
N VAL A 124 4.28 16.12 5.23
CA VAL A 124 4.96 14.92 5.78
C VAL A 124 6.14 14.47 4.91
N CYS A 125 6.06 14.58 3.59
CA CYS A 125 7.18 14.21 2.69
C CYS A 125 8.46 15.02 2.97
N GLU A 126 8.34 16.30 3.36
CA GLU A 126 9.52 17.10 3.72
C GLU A 126 10.22 16.56 4.97
N LEU A 127 9.43 16.10 5.95
CA LEU A 127 9.96 15.50 7.19
C LEU A 127 10.51 14.09 6.98
N LEU A 128 10.03 13.37 5.96
CA LEU A 128 10.52 12.04 5.59
C LEU A 128 11.83 12.08 4.79
N GLY A 129 12.34 13.25 4.44
CA GLY A 129 13.64 13.42 3.76
C GLY A 129 13.62 14.39 2.57
N GLY A 130 12.49 14.98 2.27
CA GLY A 130 12.29 15.97 1.21
C GLY A 130 11.61 15.41 -0.04
N SER A 131 10.81 16.25 -0.68
CA SER A 131 10.11 15.95 -1.92
C SER A 131 11.09 15.83 -3.09
N THR A 132 10.87 14.84 -3.96
CA THR A 132 11.64 14.68 -5.20
C THR A 132 11.14 15.57 -6.35
N ASP A 133 10.09 16.34 -6.16
CA ASP A 133 9.43 17.17 -7.19
C ASP A 133 8.96 16.44 -8.46
N VAL A 134 9.00 15.11 -8.46
CA VAL A 134 8.57 14.27 -9.59
C VAL A 134 7.10 13.91 -9.43
N GLY A 135 6.34 13.95 -10.52
CA GLY A 135 4.98 13.40 -10.52
C GLY A 135 5.02 11.88 -10.36
N LEU A 136 4.27 11.35 -9.39
CA LEU A 136 4.23 9.93 -9.03
C LEU A 136 3.36 9.16 -10.02
N PRO A 137 3.86 8.16 -10.75
CA PRO A 137 3.06 7.39 -11.70
C PRO A 137 2.00 6.56 -10.98
N LEU A 138 0.75 6.69 -11.41
CA LEU A 138 -0.35 5.86 -10.92
C LEU A 138 -0.36 4.49 -11.59
N ILE A 139 -0.68 3.45 -10.81
CA ILE A 139 -1.00 2.13 -11.32
C ILE A 139 -2.46 1.78 -11.03
N SER A 140 -3.15 1.26 -12.03
CA SER A 140 -4.50 0.71 -11.86
C SER A 140 -4.44 -0.67 -11.21
N SER A 141 -5.56 -1.14 -10.66
CA SER A 141 -5.68 -2.50 -10.12
C SER A 141 -6.87 -3.21 -10.77
N ILE A 142 -6.57 -4.25 -11.56
CA ILE A 142 -7.54 -5.01 -12.34
C ILE A 142 -7.62 -6.42 -11.77
N GLY A 143 -8.77 -6.77 -11.18
CA GLY A 143 -9.01 -8.10 -10.60
C GLY A 143 -9.01 -9.22 -11.64
N VAL A 144 -9.11 -10.47 -11.18
CA VAL A 144 -9.18 -11.65 -12.05
C VAL A 144 -10.52 -11.65 -12.79
N LEU A 145 -10.47 -11.51 -14.10
CA LEU A 145 -11.62 -11.49 -15.02
C LEU A 145 -11.35 -12.41 -16.22
N ALA A 146 -12.31 -12.52 -17.14
CA ALA A 146 -12.05 -13.14 -18.44
C ALA A 146 -11.04 -12.32 -19.25
N PRO A 147 -10.20 -12.93 -20.13
CA PRO A 147 -9.16 -12.22 -20.87
C PRO A 147 -9.61 -10.95 -21.59
N GLU A 148 -10.71 -11.00 -22.31
CA GLU A 148 -11.23 -9.85 -23.06
C GLU A 148 -11.80 -8.75 -22.14
N GLU A 149 -12.32 -9.13 -20.98
CA GLU A 149 -12.77 -8.16 -19.97
C GLU A 149 -11.57 -7.44 -19.34
N MET A 150 -10.45 -8.15 -19.09
CA MET A 150 -9.22 -7.54 -18.60
C MET A 150 -8.65 -6.54 -19.60
N ARG A 151 -8.63 -6.89 -20.89
CA ARG A 151 -8.24 -5.96 -21.96
C ARG A 151 -9.13 -4.70 -21.96
N THR A 152 -10.44 -4.87 -21.84
CA THR A 152 -11.39 -3.76 -21.77
C THR A 152 -11.10 -2.86 -20.56
N LYS A 153 -10.78 -3.46 -19.39
CA LYS A 153 -10.41 -2.69 -18.19
C LYS A 153 -9.10 -1.92 -18.36
N VAL A 154 -8.10 -2.49 -19.00
CA VAL A 154 -6.87 -1.76 -19.35
C VAL A 154 -7.19 -0.54 -20.21
N ASP A 155 -8.05 -0.69 -21.25
CA ASP A 155 -8.45 0.43 -22.11
C ASP A 155 -9.26 1.51 -21.35
N GLU A 156 -10.10 1.12 -20.40
CA GLU A 156 -10.81 2.07 -19.52
C GLU A 156 -9.83 2.92 -18.70
N PHE A 157 -8.79 2.30 -18.13
CA PHE A 157 -7.76 3.02 -17.36
C PHE A 157 -6.85 3.87 -18.24
N ARG A 158 -6.50 3.42 -19.47
CA ARG A 158 -5.80 4.24 -20.47
C ARG A 158 -6.54 5.54 -20.75
N LYS A 159 -7.86 5.49 -20.92
CA LYS A 159 -8.71 6.67 -21.13
C LYS A 159 -8.71 7.64 -19.94
N LYS A 160 -8.39 7.16 -18.74
CA LYS A 160 -8.19 7.98 -17.54
C LYS A 160 -6.74 8.48 -17.40
N GLY A 161 -5.85 8.19 -18.34
CA GLY A 161 -4.45 8.62 -18.35
C GLY A 161 -3.48 7.69 -17.62
N TYR A 162 -3.91 6.52 -17.14
CA TYR A 162 -3.02 5.55 -16.50
C TYR A 162 -2.03 4.95 -17.50
N LEU A 163 -0.77 4.88 -17.11
CA LEU A 163 0.30 4.18 -17.83
C LEU A 163 0.72 2.87 -17.14
N GLY A 164 0.38 2.70 -15.88
CA GLY A 164 0.66 1.50 -15.11
C GLY A 164 -0.56 0.63 -14.92
N HIS A 165 -0.43 -0.68 -15.10
CA HIS A 165 -1.52 -1.63 -14.95
C HIS A 165 -1.07 -2.84 -14.13
N SER A 166 -1.69 -3.05 -12.95
CA SER A 166 -1.56 -4.28 -12.17
C SER A 166 -2.72 -5.21 -12.55
N VAL A 167 -2.39 -6.29 -13.27
CA VAL A 167 -3.36 -7.27 -13.75
C VAL A 167 -3.25 -8.55 -12.92
N LYS A 168 -4.36 -9.00 -12.34
CA LYS A 168 -4.38 -10.18 -11.48
C LYS A 168 -4.57 -11.44 -12.30
N ILE A 169 -3.91 -12.53 -11.87
CA ILE A 169 -4.08 -13.88 -12.42
C ILE A 169 -4.58 -14.84 -11.35
N SER A 170 -5.27 -15.91 -11.77
CA SER A 170 -5.95 -16.81 -10.83
C SER A 170 -5.02 -17.81 -10.13
N GLY A 171 -4.02 -18.30 -10.83
CA GLY A 171 -3.16 -19.39 -10.39
C GLY A 171 -3.78 -20.80 -10.59
N ASP A 172 -4.97 -20.90 -11.21
CA ASP A 172 -5.67 -22.16 -11.36
C ASP A 172 -5.26 -22.90 -12.64
N ASP A 173 -5.44 -22.28 -13.79
CA ASP A 173 -5.10 -22.86 -15.10
C ASP A 173 -4.04 -22.03 -15.83
N PRO A 174 -2.84 -22.61 -16.10
CA PRO A 174 -1.74 -21.89 -16.78
C PRO A 174 -2.12 -21.32 -18.15
N ALA A 175 -2.98 -22.00 -18.92
CA ALA A 175 -3.36 -21.54 -20.26
C ALA A 175 -4.32 -20.33 -20.17
N THR A 176 -5.25 -20.36 -19.27
CA THR A 176 -6.18 -19.24 -19.02
C THR A 176 -5.43 -18.03 -18.49
N ASP A 177 -4.48 -18.20 -17.56
CA ASP A 177 -3.68 -17.10 -17.05
C ASP A 177 -2.74 -16.51 -18.11
N ALA A 178 -2.14 -17.36 -18.95
CA ALA A 178 -1.36 -16.89 -20.12
C ALA A 178 -2.24 -16.07 -21.08
N ALA A 179 -3.48 -16.49 -21.33
CA ALA A 179 -4.41 -15.74 -22.15
C ALA A 179 -4.82 -14.39 -21.52
N ARG A 180 -5.01 -14.33 -20.20
CA ARG A 180 -5.26 -13.08 -19.44
C ARG A 180 -4.10 -12.09 -19.62
N ILE A 181 -2.87 -12.56 -19.44
CA ILE A 181 -1.67 -11.75 -19.61
C ILE A 181 -1.58 -11.24 -21.04
N ALA A 182 -1.69 -12.12 -22.03
CA ALA A 182 -1.59 -11.75 -23.43
C ALA A 182 -2.66 -10.74 -23.84
N ALA A 183 -3.91 -10.92 -23.40
CA ALA A 183 -5.01 -10.00 -23.68
C ALA A 183 -4.78 -8.62 -23.00
N SER A 184 -4.33 -8.60 -21.75
CA SER A 184 -4.06 -7.35 -21.02
C SER A 184 -2.94 -6.52 -21.64
N LEU A 185 -1.91 -7.18 -22.19
CA LEU A 185 -0.77 -6.53 -22.83
C LEU A 185 -0.96 -6.32 -24.35
N ALA A 186 -2.06 -6.80 -24.92
CA ALA A 186 -2.39 -6.51 -26.30
C ALA A 186 -2.48 -4.99 -26.51
N ASP A 187 -1.99 -4.52 -27.64
CA ASP A 187 -2.00 -3.10 -27.99
C ASP A 187 -1.24 -2.19 -26.99
N ARG A 188 -0.23 -2.74 -26.27
CA ARG A 188 0.61 -1.98 -25.33
C ARG A 188 1.15 -0.71 -25.99
N GLN A 189 1.01 0.41 -25.31
CA GLN A 189 1.44 1.72 -25.78
C GLN A 189 2.83 2.08 -25.25
N ALA A 190 3.48 3.04 -25.91
CA ALA A 190 4.79 3.52 -25.46
C ALA A 190 4.68 4.15 -24.05
N GLY A 191 5.56 3.74 -23.14
CA GLY A 191 5.58 4.19 -21.76
C GLY A 191 4.67 3.42 -20.81
N GLU A 192 3.83 2.51 -21.31
CA GLU A 192 3.04 1.64 -20.43
C GLU A 192 3.93 0.57 -19.77
N PHE A 193 3.58 0.24 -18.53
CA PHE A 193 4.20 -0.85 -17.79
C PHE A 193 3.15 -1.72 -17.11
N PHE A 194 3.44 -3.01 -16.97
CA PHE A 194 2.53 -3.99 -16.43
C PHE A 194 3.16 -4.75 -15.26
N LEU A 195 2.40 -4.88 -14.18
CA LEU A 195 2.62 -5.84 -13.11
C LEU A 195 1.61 -6.98 -13.28
N VAL A 196 2.09 -8.20 -13.42
CA VAL A 196 1.25 -9.40 -13.43
C VAL A 196 1.31 -9.99 -12.03
N ASP A 197 0.22 -9.86 -11.28
CA ASP A 197 0.20 -10.21 -9.87
C ASP A 197 -0.57 -11.51 -9.63
N ALA A 198 0.13 -12.51 -9.10
CA ALA A 198 -0.42 -13.80 -8.74
C ALA A 198 -0.89 -13.90 -7.28
N ASN A 199 -0.59 -12.91 -6.44
CA ASN A 199 -0.90 -12.89 -4.99
C ASN A 199 -0.57 -14.22 -4.28
N GLY A 200 0.60 -14.79 -4.55
CA GLY A 200 1.06 -16.07 -4.04
C GLY A 200 0.31 -17.28 -4.62
N GLY A 201 -0.45 -17.09 -5.69
CA GLY A 201 -1.35 -18.12 -6.24
C GLY A 201 -0.66 -19.27 -6.96
N LEU A 202 0.56 -19.08 -7.45
CA LEU A 202 1.24 -20.06 -8.29
C LEU A 202 2.10 -21.04 -7.46
N THR A 203 2.15 -22.29 -7.91
CA THR A 203 3.30 -23.15 -7.62
C THR A 203 4.38 -22.89 -8.66
N VAL A 204 5.62 -23.32 -8.39
CA VAL A 204 6.73 -23.19 -9.35
C VAL A 204 6.41 -23.88 -10.69
N GLU A 205 5.77 -25.06 -10.62
CA GLU A 205 5.39 -25.82 -11.82
C GLU A 205 4.35 -25.08 -12.65
N VAL A 206 3.28 -24.57 -12.01
CA VAL A 206 2.21 -23.81 -12.69
C VAL A 206 2.79 -22.54 -13.33
N ALA A 207 3.63 -21.79 -12.60
CA ALA A 207 4.29 -20.58 -13.11
C ALA A 207 5.13 -20.88 -14.38
N LEU A 208 5.96 -21.93 -14.34
CA LEU A 208 6.79 -22.31 -15.48
C LEU A 208 5.97 -22.80 -16.69
N ARG A 209 4.83 -23.44 -16.47
CA ARG A 209 3.90 -23.82 -17.56
C ARG A 209 3.25 -22.60 -18.16
N MET A 210 2.73 -21.70 -17.33
CA MET A 210 2.15 -20.43 -17.77
C MET A 210 3.14 -19.62 -18.62
N ILE A 211 4.38 -19.44 -18.14
CA ILE A 211 5.42 -18.69 -18.84
C ILE A 211 5.71 -19.27 -20.23
N ARG A 212 5.74 -20.60 -20.38
CA ARG A 212 5.97 -21.26 -21.69
C ARG A 212 4.82 -21.07 -22.70
N LEU A 213 3.62 -20.72 -22.22
CA LEU A 213 2.44 -20.51 -23.05
C LEU A 213 2.28 -19.03 -23.46
N LEU A 214 3.10 -18.13 -22.90
CA LEU A 214 3.07 -16.72 -23.27
C LEU A 214 3.63 -16.51 -24.69
N PRO A 215 3.06 -15.58 -25.46
CA PRO A 215 3.67 -15.09 -26.69
C PRO A 215 5.06 -14.50 -26.43
N ASP A 216 5.95 -14.61 -27.40
CA ASP A 216 7.28 -13.99 -27.35
C ASP A 216 7.18 -12.46 -27.29
N GLY A 217 8.11 -11.82 -26.59
CA GLY A 217 8.28 -10.37 -26.58
C GLY A 217 7.35 -9.61 -25.64
N LEU A 218 6.57 -10.28 -24.79
CA LEU A 218 5.80 -9.61 -23.76
C LEU A 218 6.74 -9.04 -22.66
N ASP A 219 6.56 -7.76 -22.34
CA ASP A 219 7.34 -7.06 -21.32
C ASP A 219 6.46 -6.70 -20.12
N PHE A 220 6.69 -7.40 -19.02
CA PHE A 220 6.00 -7.21 -17.74
C PHE A 220 6.89 -7.64 -16.57
N VAL A 221 6.48 -7.29 -15.38
CA VAL A 221 7.08 -7.75 -14.13
C VAL A 221 6.11 -8.71 -13.44
N LEU A 222 6.61 -9.84 -12.95
CA LEU A 222 5.81 -10.82 -12.20
C LEU A 222 5.84 -10.49 -10.72
N GLU A 223 4.66 -10.14 -10.18
CA GLU A 223 4.49 -9.79 -8.78
C GLU A 223 4.03 -10.99 -7.97
N ALA A 224 4.65 -11.17 -6.79
CA ALA A 224 4.25 -12.16 -5.78
C ALA A 224 3.85 -13.53 -6.38
N PRO A 225 4.73 -14.19 -7.14
CA PRO A 225 4.34 -15.38 -7.89
C PRO A 225 3.93 -16.55 -7.00
N CYS A 226 4.65 -16.79 -5.90
CA CYS A 226 4.49 -17.98 -5.07
C CYS A 226 4.22 -17.63 -3.60
N ALA A 227 3.58 -18.55 -2.89
CA ALA A 227 3.18 -18.35 -1.49
C ALA A 227 4.36 -18.35 -0.50
N THR A 228 5.51 -18.93 -0.88
CA THR A 228 6.68 -19.04 0.00
C THR A 228 7.93 -18.50 -0.68
N MET A 229 8.87 -18.01 0.16
CA MET A 229 10.18 -17.55 -0.32
C MET A 229 10.95 -18.65 -1.05
N ARG A 230 10.91 -19.87 -0.53
CA ARG A 230 11.57 -21.03 -1.17
C ARG A 230 11.08 -21.25 -2.62
N GLU A 231 9.77 -21.15 -2.83
CA GLU A 231 9.17 -21.31 -4.17
C GLU A 231 9.52 -20.12 -5.07
N SER A 232 9.44 -18.89 -4.56
CA SER A 232 9.80 -17.68 -5.31
C SER A 232 11.26 -17.71 -5.77
N LEU A 233 12.19 -18.09 -4.90
CA LEU A 233 13.59 -18.30 -5.24
C LEU A 233 13.81 -19.45 -6.25
N ALA A 234 13.05 -20.53 -6.15
CA ALA A 234 13.12 -21.65 -7.08
C ALA A 234 12.61 -21.25 -8.49
N LEU A 235 11.59 -20.38 -8.57
CA LEU A 235 11.10 -19.83 -9.82
C LEU A 235 12.10 -18.83 -10.40
N ARG A 236 12.61 -17.89 -9.59
CA ARG A 236 13.58 -16.88 -10.02
C ARG A 236 14.78 -17.47 -10.77
N ARG A 237 15.31 -18.60 -10.30
CA ARG A 237 16.44 -19.29 -10.97
C ARG A 237 16.10 -19.92 -12.30
N ARG A 238 14.85 -19.91 -12.75
CA ARG A 238 14.33 -20.61 -13.91
C ARG A 238 13.61 -19.72 -14.92
N THR A 239 13.49 -18.43 -14.62
CA THR A 239 12.86 -17.43 -15.48
C THR A 239 13.74 -16.20 -15.63
N ASN A 240 13.62 -15.52 -16.77
CA ASN A 240 14.23 -14.21 -17.02
C ASN A 240 13.23 -13.06 -16.80
N ILE A 241 11.99 -13.36 -16.40
CA ILE A 241 10.98 -12.35 -16.09
C ILE A 241 11.36 -11.71 -14.75
N PRO A 242 11.50 -10.38 -14.68
CA PRO A 242 11.74 -9.69 -13.40
C PRO A 242 10.66 -9.99 -12.37
N ILE A 243 11.06 -10.19 -11.12
CA ILE A 243 10.14 -10.49 -10.00
C ILE A 243 10.10 -9.33 -9.03
N ILE A 244 8.91 -9.00 -8.54
CA ILE A 244 8.66 -8.11 -7.41
C ILE A 244 8.02 -8.91 -6.29
N ILE A 245 8.48 -8.70 -5.06
CA ILE A 245 7.90 -9.31 -3.86
C ILE A 245 6.90 -8.35 -3.22
N ASP A 246 5.74 -8.88 -2.82
CA ASP A 246 4.71 -8.17 -2.06
C ASP A 246 4.51 -8.81 -0.67
N GLU A 247 3.67 -9.84 -0.56
CA GLU A 247 3.19 -10.38 0.72
C GLU A 247 4.32 -10.90 1.61
N LEU A 248 5.45 -11.33 1.04
CA LEU A 248 6.60 -11.87 1.78
C LEU A 248 7.57 -10.80 2.28
N GLY A 249 7.40 -9.52 1.89
CA GLY A 249 8.20 -8.39 2.34
C GLY A 249 7.40 -7.53 3.33
N THR A 250 7.48 -7.81 4.64
CA THR A 250 6.61 -7.21 5.65
C THR A 250 7.30 -6.24 6.61
N ASP A 251 8.60 -6.38 6.81
CA ASP A 251 9.38 -5.58 7.77
C ASP A 251 10.84 -5.42 7.31
N GLU A 252 11.61 -4.67 8.06
CA GLU A 252 13.02 -4.39 7.76
C GLU A 252 13.85 -5.69 7.64
N THR A 253 13.57 -6.68 8.49
CA THR A 253 14.29 -7.96 8.49
C THR A 253 14.01 -8.75 7.22
N SER A 254 12.74 -8.85 6.82
CA SER A 254 12.35 -9.54 5.59
C SER A 254 12.91 -8.83 4.35
N VAL A 255 12.93 -7.49 4.33
CA VAL A 255 13.51 -6.71 3.22
C VAL A 255 15.01 -6.95 3.10
N ILE A 256 15.75 -6.95 4.21
CA ILE A 256 17.19 -7.27 4.24
C ILE A 256 17.43 -8.69 3.73
N GLN A 257 16.60 -9.66 4.15
CA GLN A 257 16.73 -11.04 3.69
C GLN A 257 16.44 -11.19 2.20
N LEU A 258 15.42 -10.49 1.67
CA LEU A 258 15.13 -10.47 0.23
C LEU A 258 16.33 -10.00 -0.60
N ILE A 259 17.01 -8.96 -0.12
CA ILE A 259 18.22 -8.43 -0.76
C ILE A 259 19.37 -9.41 -0.68
N ALA A 260 19.61 -9.99 0.51
CA ALA A 260 20.69 -10.96 0.73
C ALA A 260 20.54 -12.23 -0.11
N ASP A 261 19.30 -12.66 -0.35
CA ASP A 261 18.99 -13.86 -1.15
C ASP A 261 18.92 -13.57 -2.66
N ASP A 262 19.12 -12.32 -3.10
CA ASP A 262 18.87 -11.89 -4.50
C ASP A 262 17.50 -12.35 -4.99
N ALA A 263 16.46 -12.12 -4.16
CA ALA A 263 15.14 -12.71 -4.37
C ALA A 263 14.30 -12.01 -5.44
N ALA A 264 14.58 -10.73 -5.73
CA ALA A 264 13.75 -9.92 -6.62
C ALA A 264 14.50 -8.67 -7.13
N GLU A 265 13.92 -7.97 -8.10
CA GLU A 265 14.35 -6.65 -8.58
C GLU A 265 13.71 -5.49 -7.82
N GLY A 266 12.74 -5.79 -6.97
CA GLY A 266 12.04 -4.76 -6.19
C GLY A 266 11.00 -5.32 -5.25
N ILE A 267 10.30 -4.39 -4.59
CA ILE A 267 9.28 -4.68 -3.58
C ILE A 267 8.03 -3.83 -3.81
N ASN A 268 6.86 -4.41 -3.58
CA ASN A 268 5.64 -3.67 -3.33
C ASN A 268 5.52 -3.36 -1.85
N PHE A 269 5.83 -2.12 -1.53
CA PHE A 269 5.75 -1.60 -0.19
C PHE A 269 4.32 -1.16 0.10
N LYS A 270 3.67 -1.76 1.09
CA LYS A 270 2.33 -1.39 1.54
C LYS A 270 2.41 -0.76 2.92
N VAL A 271 2.00 0.52 3.04
CA VAL A 271 2.16 1.32 4.26
C VAL A 271 1.64 0.58 5.49
N SER A 272 0.43 0.02 5.44
CA SER A 272 -0.18 -0.69 6.58
C SER A 272 0.51 -2.02 6.88
N LYS A 273 0.83 -2.80 5.86
CA LYS A 273 1.51 -4.10 6.00
C LYS A 273 2.91 -3.94 6.58
N ASN A 274 3.60 -2.89 6.17
CA ASN A 274 5.00 -2.64 6.51
C ASN A 274 5.17 -1.77 7.78
N GLY A 275 4.09 -1.36 8.45
CA GLY A 275 4.13 -0.77 9.77
C GLY A 275 4.20 0.76 9.82
N GLY A 276 3.63 1.44 8.82
CA GLY A 276 3.49 2.89 8.81
C GLY A 276 4.64 3.63 8.13
N LEU A 277 4.68 4.94 8.30
CA LEU A 277 5.65 5.82 7.66
C LEU A 277 7.04 5.76 8.31
N THR A 278 7.11 5.58 9.63
CA THR A 278 8.41 5.47 10.35
C THR A 278 9.20 4.25 9.89
N ARG A 279 8.56 3.08 9.85
CA ARG A 279 9.18 1.86 9.32
C ARG A 279 9.34 1.92 7.81
N GLY A 280 8.37 2.54 7.12
CA GLY A 280 8.41 2.78 5.68
C GLY A 280 9.63 3.57 5.24
N ARG A 281 9.98 4.64 5.95
CA ARG A 281 11.20 5.41 5.72
C ARG A 281 12.44 4.53 5.81
N ARG A 282 12.56 3.69 6.86
CA ARG A 282 13.72 2.81 7.04
C ARG A 282 13.82 1.77 5.92
N GLN A 283 12.72 1.13 5.57
CA GLN A 283 12.68 0.11 4.50
C GLN A 283 12.94 0.73 3.13
N ARG A 284 12.42 1.94 2.85
CA ARG A 284 12.75 2.72 1.65
C ARG A 284 14.26 2.94 1.54
N ASP A 285 14.91 3.39 2.61
CA ASP A 285 16.34 3.68 2.62
C ASP A 285 17.18 2.42 2.36
N ILE A 286 16.77 1.28 2.94
CA ILE A 286 17.38 -0.04 2.67
C ILE A 286 17.23 -0.40 1.18
N CYS A 287 16.03 -0.28 0.61
CA CYS A 287 15.77 -0.57 -0.80
C CYS A 287 16.55 0.34 -1.74
N VAL A 288 16.63 1.65 -1.44
CA VAL A 288 17.41 2.61 -2.23
C VAL A 288 18.89 2.24 -2.22
N ALA A 289 19.44 1.92 -1.04
CA ALA A 289 20.84 1.51 -0.90
C ALA A 289 21.16 0.21 -1.66
N ALA A 290 20.20 -0.71 -1.74
CA ALA A 290 20.32 -1.97 -2.47
C ALA A 290 20.01 -1.86 -3.98
N GLY A 291 19.52 -0.72 -4.47
CA GLY A 291 19.14 -0.54 -5.87
C GLY A 291 17.80 -1.17 -6.25
N TYR A 292 16.96 -1.53 -5.27
CA TYR A 292 15.64 -2.09 -5.51
C TYR A 292 14.66 -1.04 -6.05
N SER A 293 13.80 -1.46 -6.98
CA SER A 293 12.64 -0.67 -7.38
C SER A 293 11.51 -0.84 -6.36
N MET A 294 10.72 0.21 -6.17
CA MET A 294 9.60 0.20 -5.21
C MET A 294 8.31 0.68 -5.87
N SER A 295 7.24 -0.04 -5.64
CA SER A 295 5.88 0.47 -5.78
C SER A 295 5.38 0.81 -4.37
N ILE A 296 4.94 2.05 -4.15
CA ILE A 296 4.40 2.44 -2.85
C ILE A 296 2.88 2.35 -2.91
N GLN A 297 2.32 1.54 -2.04
CA GLN A 297 0.91 1.14 -2.07
C GLN A 297 0.32 1.05 -0.66
N ASP A 298 -0.91 0.61 -0.57
CA ASP A 298 -1.44 -0.09 0.60
C ASP A 298 -2.26 -1.31 0.15
N THR A 299 -2.75 -2.10 1.08
CA THR A 299 -3.61 -3.25 0.77
C THR A 299 -4.86 -2.78 0.01
N THR A 300 -5.48 -1.76 0.50
CA THR A 300 -6.49 -0.86 -0.08
C THR A 300 -6.62 0.32 0.88
N GLY A 301 -7.58 1.18 0.72
CA GLY A 301 -7.84 2.27 1.65
C GLY A 301 -8.53 3.44 0.98
N SER A 302 -8.88 4.41 1.82
CA SER A 302 -9.51 5.65 1.40
C SER A 302 -8.50 6.79 1.25
N ASP A 303 -8.98 8.03 1.18
CA ASP A 303 -8.16 9.22 1.00
C ASP A 303 -7.08 9.39 2.08
N ILE A 304 -7.36 8.97 3.32
CA ILE A 304 -6.40 9.08 4.44
C ILE A 304 -5.21 8.13 4.24
N SER A 305 -5.47 6.87 3.84
CA SER A 305 -4.43 5.92 3.47
C SER A 305 -3.66 6.39 2.24
N PHE A 306 -4.37 6.91 1.23
CA PHE A 306 -3.76 7.41 0.00
C PHE A 306 -2.80 8.58 0.27
N ALA A 307 -3.14 9.48 1.18
CA ALA A 307 -2.25 10.55 1.61
C ALA A 307 -0.90 10.01 2.14
N ALA A 308 -0.93 8.98 2.98
CA ALA A 308 0.29 8.36 3.50
C ALA A 308 1.13 7.72 2.38
N ILE A 309 0.48 7.03 1.41
CA ILE A 309 1.14 6.47 0.22
C ILE A 309 1.87 7.57 -0.55
N VAL A 310 1.18 8.66 -0.88
CA VAL A 310 1.71 9.74 -1.71
C VAL A 310 2.88 10.42 -1.01
N HIS A 311 2.77 10.73 0.29
CA HIS A 311 3.86 11.36 1.03
C HIS A 311 5.12 10.49 1.13
N LEU A 312 4.98 9.19 1.35
CA LEU A 312 6.15 8.30 1.36
C LEU A 312 6.77 8.18 -0.04
N ALA A 313 5.93 7.98 -1.05
CA ALA A 313 6.38 7.84 -2.44
C ALA A 313 7.10 9.08 -2.96
N GLN A 314 6.66 10.29 -2.54
CA GLN A 314 7.27 11.55 -2.95
C GLN A 314 8.73 11.70 -2.49
N THR A 315 9.19 10.83 -1.58
CA THR A 315 10.57 10.82 -1.09
C THR A 315 11.43 9.71 -1.70
N VAL A 316 10.85 8.88 -2.56
CA VAL A 316 11.59 7.81 -3.25
C VAL A 316 12.30 8.40 -4.47
N PRO A 317 13.63 8.21 -4.65
CA PRO A 317 14.32 8.64 -5.85
C PRO A 317 13.67 8.09 -7.12
N GLU A 318 13.53 8.91 -8.16
CA GLU A 318 12.82 8.56 -9.40
C GLU A 318 13.27 7.21 -9.98
N ARG A 319 14.57 6.95 -10.00
CA ARG A 319 15.14 5.68 -10.52
C ARG A 319 14.69 4.43 -9.75
N ASN A 320 14.27 4.62 -8.48
CA ASN A 320 13.82 3.54 -7.59
C ASN A 320 12.30 3.48 -7.48
N LEU A 321 11.58 4.53 -7.90
CA LEU A 321 10.13 4.57 -7.87
C LEU A 321 9.55 3.96 -9.15
N ARG A 322 8.75 2.93 -9.00
CA ARG A 322 7.98 2.34 -10.11
C ARG A 322 6.63 3.01 -10.26
N CYS A 323 5.84 3.04 -9.20
CA CYS A 323 4.49 3.59 -9.21
C CYS A 323 3.91 3.71 -7.80
N ILE A 324 2.70 4.29 -7.73
CA ILE A 324 1.83 4.24 -6.56
C ILE A 324 0.47 3.66 -6.94
N LEU A 325 -0.21 2.99 -6.00
CA LEU A 325 -1.56 2.49 -6.22
C LEU A 325 -2.58 3.62 -6.11
N GLY A 326 -3.41 3.80 -7.12
CA GLY A 326 -4.58 4.69 -7.08
C GLY A 326 -5.72 4.09 -6.24
N SER A 327 -5.52 3.93 -4.93
CA SER A 327 -6.46 3.22 -4.04
C SER A 327 -7.82 3.90 -3.92
N THR A 328 -7.88 5.21 -4.05
CA THR A 328 -9.14 6.00 -4.02
C THR A 328 -10.09 5.66 -5.16
N GLU A 329 -9.58 5.18 -6.30
CA GLU A 329 -10.42 4.69 -7.41
C GLU A 329 -11.06 3.33 -7.13
N MET A 330 -10.54 2.59 -6.14
CA MET A 330 -11.04 1.26 -5.79
C MET A 330 -12.28 1.31 -4.91
N VAL A 331 -12.59 2.43 -4.28
CA VAL A 331 -13.68 2.55 -3.30
C VAL A 331 -14.63 3.68 -3.66
N THR A 332 -15.89 3.54 -3.22
CA THR A 332 -16.95 4.54 -3.52
C THR A 332 -17.11 5.60 -2.44
N VAL A 333 -16.47 5.41 -1.26
CA VAL A 333 -16.57 6.30 -0.10
C VAL A 333 -15.35 7.20 -0.03
N LYS A 334 -15.58 8.51 0.05
CA LYS A 334 -14.54 9.51 0.25
C LYS A 334 -14.51 9.92 1.72
N THR A 335 -13.40 9.64 2.40
CA THR A 335 -13.25 9.86 3.86
C THR A 335 -12.57 11.19 4.21
N ALA A 336 -11.86 11.79 3.26
CA ALA A 336 -11.23 13.08 3.44
C ALA A 336 -11.17 13.87 2.12
N ASP A 337 -11.02 15.18 2.21
CA ASP A 337 -10.64 16.04 1.11
C ASP A 337 -9.13 16.29 1.16
N GLY A 338 -8.49 16.32 -0.01
CA GLY A 338 -7.07 16.59 -0.18
C GLY A 338 -6.76 16.93 -1.62
N ASP A 339 -5.60 17.50 -1.87
CA ASP A 339 -5.12 17.85 -3.22
C ASP A 339 -4.40 16.65 -3.83
N PHE A 340 -5.19 15.73 -4.38
CA PHE A 340 -4.73 14.49 -5.01
C PHE A 340 -5.15 14.38 -6.47
N GLU A 341 -5.38 15.51 -7.13
CA GLU A 341 -5.80 15.48 -8.53
C GLU A 341 -4.73 14.85 -9.42
N ALA A 342 -5.14 13.86 -10.18
CA ALA A 342 -4.24 13.19 -11.10
C ALA A 342 -4.17 13.97 -12.43
N HIS A 343 -2.96 14.27 -12.87
CA HIS A 343 -2.68 14.87 -14.17
C HIS A 343 -1.80 13.92 -14.99
N ASP A 344 -2.27 13.54 -16.17
CA ASP A 344 -1.56 12.61 -17.08
C ASP A 344 -1.11 11.30 -16.39
N GLY A 345 -2.01 10.71 -15.57
CA GLY A 345 -1.72 9.48 -14.83
C GLY A 345 -0.69 9.62 -13.72
N ARG A 346 -0.44 10.83 -13.25
CA ARG A 346 0.50 11.14 -12.16
C ARG A 346 -0.17 11.99 -11.09
N VAL A 347 0.29 11.86 -9.86
CA VAL A 347 -0.14 12.67 -8.72
C VAL A 347 1.08 13.22 -7.99
N ARG A 348 0.90 14.24 -7.16
CA ARG A 348 1.93 14.80 -6.28
C ARG A 348 1.43 14.81 -4.84
N ALA A 349 2.36 14.83 -3.89
CA ALA A 349 2.01 15.02 -2.49
C ALA A 349 1.42 16.41 -2.26
N PRO A 350 0.36 16.53 -1.42
CA PRO A 350 -0.13 17.82 -0.97
C PRO A 350 0.97 18.66 -0.34
N THR A 351 0.93 19.97 -0.57
CA THR A 351 1.90 20.92 -0.01
C THR A 351 1.47 21.50 1.34
N ALA A 352 0.23 21.27 1.75
CA ALA A 352 -0.29 21.71 3.04
C ALA A 352 0.37 20.92 4.19
N PRO A 353 0.50 21.53 5.40
CA PRO A 353 1.11 20.88 6.56
C PRO A 353 0.47 19.55 6.95
N GLY A 354 1.29 18.62 7.41
CA GLY A 354 0.86 17.26 7.76
C GLY A 354 0.61 16.42 6.52
N LEU A 355 -0.47 15.66 6.51
CA LEU A 355 -0.93 14.88 5.34
C LEU A 355 -1.63 15.76 4.28
N GLY A 356 -1.90 17.03 4.59
CA GLY A 356 -2.58 17.93 3.67
C GLY A 356 -4.04 17.55 3.38
N ILE A 357 -4.71 16.89 4.32
CA ILE A 357 -6.09 16.42 4.20
C ILE A 357 -7.02 17.07 5.22
N THR A 358 -8.31 17.09 4.90
CA THR A 358 -9.39 17.44 5.80
C THR A 358 -10.37 16.28 5.89
N PRO A 359 -10.40 15.51 7.01
CA PRO A 359 -11.31 14.38 7.17
C PRO A 359 -12.77 14.78 7.16
N ARG A 360 -13.61 13.96 6.57
CA ARG A 360 -15.07 14.14 6.49
C ARG A 360 -15.74 13.48 7.69
N LEU A 361 -15.89 14.21 8.78
CA LEU A 361 -16.41 13.69 10.03
C LEU A 361 -17.83 13.11 9.90
N GLU A 362 -18.65 13.64 9.01
CA GLU A 362 -19.98 13.13 8.70
C GLU A 362 -19.94 11.72 8.06
N VAL A 363 -18.84 11.37 7.39
CA VAL A 363 -18.63 10.04 6.81
C VAL A 363 -18.03 9.08 7.84
N LEU A 364 -17.11 9.58 8.68
CA LEU A 364 -16.46 8.78 9.72
C LEU A 364 -17.41 8.39 10.84
N GLY A 365 -18.42 9.24 11.15
CA GLY A 365 -19.40 9.00 12.18
C GLY A 365 -18.82 9.15 13.61
N GLN A 366 -19.35 8.36 14.55
CA GLN A 366 -18.87 8.36 15.93
C GLN A 366 -17.73 7.36 16.11
N PRO A 367 -16.74 7.64 16.97
CA PRO A 367 -15.70 6.68 17.31
C PRO A 367 -16.31 5.39 17.90
N VAL A 368 -15.82 4.24 17.44
CA VAL A 368 -16.16 2.91 17.99
C VAL A 368 -15.39 2.61 19.29
N ALA A 369 -14.28 3.30 19.51
CA ALA A 369 -13.50 3.27 20.75
C ALA A 369 -12.75 4.59 20.96
N SER A 370 -12.46 4.93 22.21
CA SER A 370 -11.69 6.12 22.62
C SER A 370 -10.82 5.80 23.81
N TYR A 371 -9.59 6.31 23.82
CA TYR A 371 -8.59 6.15 24.87
C TYR A 371 -8.05 7.53 25.26
N ALA A 372 -8.06 7.86 26.58
CA ALA A 372 -7.61 9.15 27.12
C ALA A 372 -6.96 8.99 28.50
#